data_245671e4a9c9e68d1aa778ecf67213cc
#
_entry.id   245671e4a9c9e68d1aa778ecf67213cc
#
_cell.length_a   1.000
_cell.length_b   1.000
_cell.length_c   1.000
_cell.angle_alpha   90.00
_cell.angle_beta   90.00
_cell.angle_gamma   90.00
#
_symmetry.space_group_name_H-M   'P 1'
#
loop_
_entity.id
_entity.type
_entity.pdbx_description
1 polymer ?
#
loop_
_entity_poly.entity_id
_entity_poly.type
_entity_poly.pdbx_seq_one_letter_code
_entity_poly.pdbx_strand_id
1 'polypeptide(L)'
;MIRIHKNVFSGILSTVVFLLLVRAPALAEGFPAETAAGRAGYIHHSPEEIPEPPGPQQGAPLEFDAGALICSTSGPAYSFCDIAVQELFADDSRELPAGSDCVKYNDWYYGYRISNSFEDGEYREQHDWNAAFVSWCADRLGYIELDRFPRTADGGELLWQLREYGYDHIQSNSIYHAGSFEPIKQSDLIFIPEDDCGCSVGIVTESKPGFIRFIAGDTDSQVMELTMLYEEYEPDISFIRVKTIEDYGLYYLTEFLKNELGLNTAAASGIIANLWYESSFDPGRIGDGGTSFGICQWHDERWEYLIDFCNTYGYDPRSAEGQLRFLKYELETEYGELLNRLRSCSDTKEEAYYNAFYFCADFENPAEMEKKANDRGNFAYNSVYERIRNNA
;
A
#
# COMPACT_ATOMS: atom_id res chain seq x y z
N MET A 1 36.86 41.93 2.46
CA MET A 1 37.34 41.53 1.14
C MET A 1 38.11 40.20 1.31
N ILE A 2 37.41 39.09 1.35
CA ILE A 2 38.01 37.75 1.47
C ILE A 2 37.46 36.94 0.31
N ARG A 3 38.38 36.43 -0.52
CA ARG A 3 38.09 35.63 -1.72
C ARG A 3 37.78 34.21 -1.29
N ILE A 4 36.61 33.69 -1.72
CA ILE A 4 36.24 32.27 -1.61
C ILE A 4 36.63 31.58 -2.92
N HIS A 5 37.52 30.60 -2.84
CA HIS A 5 37.86 29.71 -3.96
C HIS A 5 36.71 28.72 -4.21
N LYS A 6 36.14 28.77 -5.41
CA LYS A 6 35.30 27.72 -5.96
C LYS A 6 36.17 26.55 -6.39
N ASN A 7 36.04 25.42 -5.72
CA ASN A 7 36.49 24.15 -6.30
C ASN A 7 35.30 23.49 -6.99
N VAL A 8 35.39 23.48 -8.32
CA VAL A 8 34.49 22.72 -9.20
C VAL A 8 34.97 21.26 -9.15
N PHE A 9 34.19 20.39 -8.52
CA PHE A 9 34.33 18.95 -8.74
C PHE A 9 33.19 18.50 -9.65
N SER A 10 33.59 18.23 -10.90
CA SER A 10 32.80 17.50 -11.89
C SER A 10 32.75 16.04 -11.45
N GLY A 11 31.66 15.63 -10.83
CA GLY A 11 31.35 14.23 -10.52
C GLY A 11 30.34 13.72 -11.50
N ILE A 12 30.74 12.77 -12.30
CA ILE A 12 29.93 12.02 -13.26
C ILE A 12 28.83 11.33 -12.47
N LEU A 13 27.58 11.75 -12.69
CA LEU A 13 26.38 11.11 -12.16
C LEU A 13 26.18 9.79 -12.91
N SER A 14 26.71 8.71 -12.36
CA SER A 14 26.37 7.36 -12.78
C SER A 14 25.01 7.04 -12.16
N THR A 15 23.96 7.21 -12.93
CA THR A 15 22.62 6.74 -12.59
C THR A 15 22.66 5.21 -12.58
N VAL A 16 22.97 4.62 -11.42
CA VAL A 16 22.73 3.20 -11.18
C VAL A 16 21.26 3.08 -10.87
N VAL A 17 20.46 2.85 -11.89
CA VAL A 17 19.13 2.28 -11.73
C VAL A 17 19.36 0.87 -11.17
N PHE A 18 19.26 0.71 -9.86
CA PHE A 18 19.04 -0.60 -9.26
C PHE A 18 17.59 -1.00 -9.58
N LEU A 19 17.42 -1.52 -10.81
CA LEU A 19 16.37 -2.50 -11.01
C LEU A 19 16.74 -3.66 -10.08
N LEU A 20 16.10 -3.74 -8.93
CA LEU A 20 15.91 -5.00 -8.24
C LEU A 20 15.00 -5.84 -9.14
N LEU A 21 15.59 -6.37 -10.20
CA LEU A 21 15.18 -7.63 -10.77
C LEU A 21 15.39 -8.65 -9.63
N VAL A 22 14.39 -8.80 -8.75
CA VAL A 22 14.21 -10.08 -8.09
C VAL A 22 14.06 -11.04 -9.26
N ARG A 23 15.17 -11.66 -9.65
CA ARG A 23 15.12 -12.83 -10.54
C ARG A 23 14.23 -13.80 -9.81
N ALA A 24 12.98 -13.94 -10.29
CA ALA A 24 12.23 -15.14 -10.00
C ALA A 24 13.20 -16.29 -10.29
N PRO A 25 13.43 -17.21 -9.35
CA PRO A 25 14.16 -18.41 -9.68
C PRO A 25 13.51 -18.93 -10.95
N ALA A 26 14.31 -19.17 -11.99
CA ALA A 26 13.82 -19.86 -13.19
C ALA A 26 13.01 -21.04 -12.68
N LEU A 27 11.76 -21.18 -13.16
CA LEU A 27 10.88 -22.28 -12.78
C LEU A 27 11.74 -23.54 -12.80
N ALA A 28 12.18 -23.98 -11.62
CA ALA A 28 13.04 -25.14 -11.53
C ALA A 28 12.20 -26.30 -12.08
N GLU A 29 12.78 -27.12 -12.96
CA GLU A 29 12.19 -28.33 -13.51
C GLU A 29 11.85 -29.31 -12.37
N GLY A 30 10.74 -29.09 -11.67
CA GLY A 30 10.45 -29.85 -10.46
C GLY A 30 8.96 -30.02 -10.16
N PHE A 31 8.13 -29.08 -10.60
CA PHE A 31 6.69 -29.28 -10.51
C PHE A 31 6.25 -30.02 -11.77
N PRO A 32 5.57 -31.17 -11.66
CA PRO A 32 5.20 -31.94 -12.85
C PRO A 32 4.35 -31.09 -13.77
N ALA A 33 4.84 -30.86 -14.99
CA ALA A 33 4.08 -30.32 -16.10
C ALA A 33 3.09 -31.38 -16.62
N GLU A 34 2.29 -31.94 -15.73
CA GLU A 34 1.11 -32.71 -16.15
C GLU A 34 0.03 -31.68 -16.50
N THR A 35 -0.31 -31.69 -17.79
CA THR A 35 -1.37 -30.85 -18.34
C THR A 35 -2.70 -31.11 -17.61
N ALA A 36 -3.48 -30.06 -17.45
CA ALA A 36 -4.75 -29.90 -16.74
C ALA A 36 -5.79 -31.03 -16.87
N ALA A 37 -5.70 -31.85 -17.88
CA ALA A 37 -6.71 -32.86 -18.24
C ALA A 37 -6.80 -34.06 -17.26
N GLY A 38 -6.47 -33.89 -15.99
CA GLY A 38 -6.53 -34.99 -15.04
C GLY A 38 -6.26 -34.68 -13.56
N ARG A 39 -6.03 -33.47 -13.17
CA ARG A 39 -5.86 -33.13 -11.74
C ARG A 39 -7.23 -33.03 -11.05
N ALA A 40 -7.42 -33.79 -9.98
CA ALA A 40 -8.57 -33.61 -9.10
C ALA A 40 -8.61 -32.17 -8.55
N GLY A 41 -9.80 -31.64 -8.34
CA GLY A 41 -9.99 -30.30 -7.79
C GLY A 41 -10.14 -29.19 -8.84
N TYR A 42 -9.78 -29.39 -10.10
CA TYR A 42 -10.00 -28.40 -11.17
C TYR A 42 -11.28 -28.71 -11.96
N ILE A 43 -12.14 -27.73 -12.04
CA ILE A 43 -13.38 -27.82 -12.85
C ILE A 43 -13.21 -26.85 -14.00
N HIS A 44 -13.20 -27.37 -15.23
CA HIS A 44 -13.12 -26.55 -16.43
C HIS A 44 -14.48 -26.54 -17.13
N HIS A 45 -14.98 -25.33 -17.38
CA HIS A 45 -16.16 -25.15 -18.21
C HIS A 45 -15.76 -24.88 -19.65
N SER A 46 -16.42 -25.55 -20.59
CA SER A 46 -16.33 -25.14 -21.99
C SER A 46 -16.98 -23.76 -22.14
N PRO A 47 -16.53 -22.89 -23.07
CA PRO A 47 -17.16 -21.59 -23.32
C PRO A 47 -18.68 -21.66 -23.58
N GLU A 48 -19.19 -22.81 -24.02
CA GLU A 48 -20.62 -23.06 -24.25
C GLU A 48 -21.41 -23.36 -22.96
N GLU A 49 -20.72 -23.71 -21.84
CA GLU A 49 -21.33 -24.00 -20.54
C GLU A 49 -21.46 -22.75 -19.68
N ILE A 50 -20.70 -21.71 -19.98
CA ILE A 50 -20.79 -20.42 -19.26
C ILE A 50 -21.90 -19.60 -19.91
N PRO A 51 -22.92 -19.17 -19.15
CA PRO A 51 -24.00 -18.37 -19.70
C PRO A 51 -23.49 -17.04 -20.25
N GLU A 52 -24.17 -16.52 -21.26
CA GLU A 52 -23.86 -15.22 -21.81
C GLU A 52 -24.10 -14.13 -20.76
N PRO A 53 -23.11 -13.29 -20.44
CA PRO A 53 -23.26 -12.29 -19.38
C PRO A 53 -24.28 -11.22 -19.78
N PRO A 54 -25.17 -10.79 -18.86
CA PRO A 54 -26.22 -9.81 -19.17
C PRO A 54 -25.70 -8.41 -19.49
N GLY A 55 -24.41 -8.15 -19.24
CA GLY A 55 -23.77 -6.85 -19.42
C GLY A 55 -23.80 -5.98 -18.17
N PRO A 56 -22.94 -4.94 -18.13
CA PRO A 56 -22.77 -4.11 -16.95
C PRO A 56 -24.02 -3.27 -16.66
N GLN A 57 -24.35 -3.16 -15.37
CA GLN A 57 -25.40 -2.29 -14.86
C GLN A 57 -24.77 -1.14 -14.08
N GLN A 58 -25.17 0.08 -14.41
CA GLN A 58 -24.69 1.25 -13.71
C GLN A 58 -25.26 1.30 -12.28
N GLY A 59 -24.37 1.42 -11.28
CA GLY A 59 -24.70 1.50 -9.87
C GLY A 59 -23.81 2.49 -9.15
N ALA A 60 -24.09 2.73 -7.87
CA ALA A 60 -23.19 3.51 -7.03
C ALA A 60 -21.87 2.70 -6.79
N PRO A 61 -20.71 3.37 -6.78
CA PRO A 61 -19.47 2.72 -6.38
C PRO A 61 -19.56 2.16 -4.96
N LEU A 62 -19.01 0.98 -4.75
CA LEU A 62 -18.84 0.38 -3.42
C LEU A 62 -17.41 0.65 -2.94
N GLU A 63 -17.29 1.08 -1.70
CA GLU A 63 -16.00 1.18 -1.04
C GLU A 63 -15.45 -0.23 -0.77
N PHE A 64 -14.16 -0.40 -0.94
CA PHE A 64 -13.45 -1.64 -0.62
C PHE A 64 -12.03 -1.33 -0.15
N ASP A 65 -11.49 -2.20 0.69
CA ASP A 65 -10.19 -2.09 1.30
C ASP A 65 -9.29 -3.26 0.84
N ALA A 66 -8.14 -2.94 0.29
CA ALA A 66 -7.12 -3.91 -0.11
C ALA A 66 -5.98 -4.04 0.93
N GLY A 67 -6.08 -3.35 2.07
CA GLY A 67 -5.03 -3.33 3.10
C GLY A 67 -4.79 -4.70 3.74
N ALA A 68 -5.81 -5.56 3.82
CA ALA A 68 -5.70 -6.91 4.35
C ALA A 68 -4.64 -7.76 3.61
N LEU A 69 -4.38 -7.48 2.33
CA LEU A 69 -3.36 -8.19 1.55
C LEU A 69 -1.95 -7.98 2.11
N ILE A 70 -1.67 -6.80 2.64
CA ILE A 70 -0.36 -6.41 3.16
C ILE A 70 -0.27 -6.68 4.66
N CYS A 71 -1.37 -6.53 5.39
CA CYS A 71 -1.45 -6.69 6.84
C CYS A 71 -1.66 -8.15 7.30
N SER A 72 -1.22 -9.14 6.57
CA SER A 72 -1.42 -10.58 6.85
C SER A 72 -0.84 -11.09 8.18
N THR A 73 -0.31 -10.20 9.03
CA THR A 73 0.14 -10.50 10.39
C THR A 73 -0.77 -9.83 11.42
N SER A 74 -2.01 -10.32 11.57
CA SER A 74 -2.88 -10.18 12.74
C SER A 74 -2.94 -8.80 13.43
N GLY A 75 -3.82 -7.92 12.95
CA GLY A 75 -4.23 -6.70 13.67
C GLY A 75 -5.22 -5.88 12.85
N PRO A 76 -6.03 -5.01 13.47
CA PRO A 76 -6.82 -4.05 12.70
C PRO A 76 -5.89 -3.18 11.86
N ALA A 77 -6.31 -2.84 10.65
CA ALA A 77 -5.58 -1.91 9.80
C ALA A 77 -5.53 -0.53 10.50
N TYR A 78 -4.34 -0.12 10.93
CA TYR A 78 -4.13 1.20 11.50
C TYR A 78 -3.72 2.18 10.40
N SER A 79 -4.23 3.41 10.48
CA SER A 79 -3.77 4.54 9.68
C SER A 79 -2.61 5.26 10.37
N PHE A 80 -1.94 6.16 9.67
CA PHE A 80 -0.96 7.08 10.29
C PHE A 80 -1.55 7.82 11.49
N CYS A 81 -2.80 8.29 11.36
CA CYS A 81 -3.52 8.94 12.43
C CYS A 81 -3.69 8.02 13.66
N ASP A 82 -4.05 6.74 13.46
CA ASP A 82 -4.26 5.82 14.57
C ASP A 82 -2.98 5.56 15.35
N ILE A 83 -1.84 5.39 14.66
CA ILE A 83 -0.53 5.24 15.31
C ILE A 83 -0.15 6.53 16.05
N ALA A 84 -0.30 7.69 15.42
CA ALA A 84 0.01 8.96 16.06
C ALA A 84 -0.83 9.21 17.32
N VAL A 85 -2.12 8.88 17.28
CA VAL A 85 -3.02 8.98 18.44
C VAL A 85 -2.62 8.01 19.56
N GLN A 86 -2.19 6.78 19.25
CA GLN A 86 -1.66 5.86 20.26
C GLN A 86 -0.42 6.45 20.93
N GLU A 87 0.48 7.03 20.14
CA GLU A 87 1.71 7.64 20.65
C GLU A 87 1.46 8.89 21.50
N LEU A 88 0.43 9.65 21.22
CA LEU A 88 0.03 10.79 22.04
C LEU A 88 -0.24 10.42 23.51
N PHE A 89 -0.69 9.18 23.75
CA PHE A 89 -1.01 8.65 25.09
C PHE A 89 0.04 7.66 25.62
N ALA A 90 1.13 7.43 24.92
CA ALA A 90 2.18 6.52 25.37
C ALA A 90 3.10 7.17 26.41
N ASP A 91 3.42 6.48 27.48
CA ASP A 91 4.27 7.00 28.56
C ASP A 91 5.71 7.30 28.11
N ASP A 92 6.19 6.63 27.07
CA ASP A 92 7.55 6.70 26.52
C ASP A 92 7.66 7.57 25.25
N SER A 93 6.64 8.38 24.97
CA SER A 93 6.57 9.32 23.84
C SER A 93 7.09 10.73 24.17
N ARG A 94 7.97 10.83 25.15
CA ARG A 94 8.60 12.07 25.61
C ARG A 94 10.06 11.85 25.95
N GLU A 95 10.82 12.93 25.92
CA GLU A 95 12.21 12.90 26.36
C GLU A 95 12.34 12.76 27.87
N LEU A 96 13.32 11.96 28.28
CA LEU A 96 13.66 11.78 29.70
C LEU A 96 15.17 11.87 29.89
N PRO A 97 15.67 13.01 30.45
CA PRO A 97 14.95 14.24 30.85
C PRO A 97 14.55 15.12 29.66
N ALA A 98 13.62 16.05 29.84
CA ALA A 98 13.22 17.00 28.80
C ALA A 98 14.42 17.82 28.27
N GLY A 99 14.50 18.04 26.96
CA GLY A 99 15.61 18.71 26.27
C GLY A 99 16.87 17.83 26.14
N SER A 100 16.72 16.50 26.20
CA SER A 100 17.84 15.57 26.14
C SER A 100 17.94 14.76 24.85
N ASP A 101 16.95 14.89 23.96
CA ASP A 101 16.75 14.06 22.75
C ASP A 101 16.68 12.53 23.04
N CYS A 102 16.64 12.15 24.33
CA CYS A 102 16.54 10.76 24.78
C CYS A 102 15.11 10.29 24.70
N VAL A 103 14.71 9.79 23.55
CA VAL A 103 13.37 9.29 23.24
C VAL A 103 13.44 8.05 22.34
N LYS A 104 12.43 7.19 22.43
CA LYS A 104 12.42 5.92 21.68
C LYS A 104 12.53 6.08 20.15
N TYR A 105 12.06 7.20 19.60
CA TYR A 105 12.11 7.47 18.14
C TYR A 105 13.54 7.71 17.66
N ASN A 106 14.34 8.43 18.43
CA ASN A 106 15.75 8.61 18.17
C ASN A 106 16.52 7.30 18.38
N ASP A 107 16.27 6.57 19.46
CA ASP A 107 16.88 5.27 19.71
C ASP A 107 16.62 4.30 18.55
N TRP A 108 15.38 4.28 18.02
CA TRP A 108 15.00 3.49 16.86
C TRP A 108 15.69 3.96 15.57
N TYR A 109 15.74 5.28 15.35
CA TYR A 109 16.30 5.85 14.13
C TYR A 109 17.80 5.62 14.03
N TYR A 110 18.54 5.93 15.09
CA TYR A 110 20.02 5.80 15.11
C TYR A 110 20.46 4.35 15.36
N GLY A 111 19.59 3.47 15.86
CA GLY A 111 19.93 2.07 16.17
C GLY A 111 20.74 1.91 17.45
N TYR A 112 20.90 2.96 18.23
CA TYR A 112 21.54 2.97 19.54
C TYR A 112 20.84 3.97 20.46
N ARG A 113 20.96 3.75 21.76
CA ARG A 113 20.37 4.65 22.75
C ARG A 113 21.11 5.98 22.79
N ILE A 114 20.39 7.07 22.53
CA ILE A 114 20.93 8.41 22.70
C ILE A 114 21.17 8.65 24.20
N SER A 115 22.42 8.86 24.57
CA SER A 115 22.80 9.25 25.92
C SER A 115 22.76 10.78 26.03
N ASN A 116 22.22 11.25 27.16
CA ASN A 116 22.01 12.64 27.54
C ASN A 116 23.01 13.62 26.87
N SER A 117 22.49 14.57 26.11
CA SER A 117 23.29 15.59 25.42
C SER A 117 24.04 16.55 26.37
N PHE A 118 23.77 16.44 27.67
CA PHE A 118 24.34 17.28 28.75
C PHE A 118 25.25 16.50 29.70
N GLU A 119 26.36 15.94 29.18
CA GLU A 119 27.48 15.61 30.06
C GLU A 119 28.53 16.71 29.99
N ASP A 120 28.87 17.30 31.14
CA ASP A 120 29.96 18.26 31.35
C ASP A 120 29.79 19.69 30.76
N GLY A 121 28.58 20.15 30.43
CA GLY A 121 28.34 21.55 30.06
C GLY A 121 28.77 21.92 28.64
N GLU A 122 29.10 20.96 27.80
CA GLU A 122 29.34 21.13 26.38
C GLU A 122 28.08 20.74 25.58
N TYR A 123 27.72 21.62 24.62
CA TYR A 123 26.62 21.43 23.68
C TYR A 123 26.93 20.23 22.79
N ARG A 124 26.16 19.15 22.90
CA ARG A 124 26.21 18.03 21.95
C ARG A 124 25.18 18.27 20.84
N GLU A 125 25.43 17.62 19.72
CA GLU A 125 24.60 17.63 18.52
C GLU A 125 23.11 17.44 18.88
N GLN A 126 22.27 18.38 18.49
CA GLN A 126 20.81 18.25 18.62
C GLN A 126 20.33 17.15 17.68
N HIS A 127 19.50 16.28 18.19
CA HIS A 127 18.87 15.22 17.43
C HIS A 127 17.38 15.48 17.39
N ASP A 128 16.96 16.48 16.59
CA ASP A 128 15.56 16.73 16.35
C ASP A 128 14.88 15.44 15.90
N TRP A 129 13.72 15.15 16.48
CA TRP A 129 13.07 13.85 16.24
C TRP A 129 11.64 13.96 15.70
N ASN A 130 11.20 15.14 15.24
CA ASN A 130 9.87 15.28 14.65
C ASN A 130 9.69 14.38 13.41
N ALA A 131 10.64 14.36 12.47
CA ALA A 131 10.60 13.49 11.30
C ALA A 131 10.94 12.03 11.63
N ALA A 132 11.78 11.77 12.64
CA ALA A 132 12.01 10.42 13.15
C ALA A 132 10.73 9.81 13.73
N PHE A 133 9.89 10.60 14.42
CA PHE A 133 8.58 10.17 14.90
C PHE A 133 7.65 9.76 13.74
N VAL A 134 7.55 10.58 12.69
CA VAL A 134 6.71 10.26 11.52
C VAL A 134 7.24 9.03 10.79
N SER A 135 8.57 8.91 10.61
CA SER A 135 9.21 7.72 10.04
C SER A 135 8.95 6.47 10.90
N TRP A 136 8.96 6.60 12.22
CA TRP A 136 8.63 5.52 13.15
C TRP A 136 7.16 5.09 13.01
N CYS A 137 6.23 6.04 12.86
CA CYS A 137 4.83 5.71 12.58
C CYS A 137 4.68 4.94 11.26
N ALA A 138 5.44 5.33 10.22
CA ALA A 138 5.49 4.62 8.95
C ALA A 138 6.04 3.19 9.10
N ASP A 139 7.06 3.00 9.94
CA ASP A 139 7.63 1.69 10.25
C ASP A 139 6.62 0.77 10.94
N ARG A 140 5.86 1.31 11.92
CA ARG A 140 4.77 0.56 12.59
C ARG A 140 3.68 0.09 11.63
N LEU A 141 3.51 0.78 10.52
CA LEU A 141 2.58 0.42 9.43
C LEU A 141 3.23 -0.48 8.38
N GLY A 142 4.51 -0.83 8.51
CA GLY A 142 5.24 -1.66 7.54
C GLY A 142 5.69 -0.91 6.28
N TYR A 143 5.49 0.40 6.19
CA TYR A 143 5.80 1.17 4.97
C TYR A 143 7.30 1.23 4.67
N ILE A 144 8.15 1.22 5.70
CA ILE A 144 9.60 1.25 5.51
C ILE A 144 10.11 -0.11 5.03
N GLU A 145 9.61 -1.21 5.60
CA GLU A 145 9.96 -2.58 5.16
C GLU A 145 9.56 -2.83 3.69
N LEU A 146 8.44 -2.25 3.28
CA LEU A 146 7.95 -2.34 1.89
C LEU A 146 8.64 -1.37 0.92
N ASP A 147 9.64 -0.60 1.38
CA ASP A 147 10.29 0.47 0.59
C ASP A 147 9.27 1.48 0.02
N ARG A 148 8.29 1.85 0.84
CA ARG A 148 7.20 2.77 0.46
C ARG A 148 7.25 4.10 1.20
N PHE A 149 8.10 4.21 2.20
CA PHE A 149 8.28 5.43 2.97
C PHE A 149 9.75 5.59 3.36
N PRO A 150 10.33 6.80 3.24
CA PRO A 150 11.71 7.01 3.61
C PRO A 150 11.90 6.97 5.12
N ARG A 151 13.05 6.47 5.55
CA ARG A 151 13.51 6.52 6.94
C ARG A 151 14.46 7.68 7.11
N THR A 152 13.97 8.79 7.64
CA THR A 152 14.78 9.99 7.88
C THR A 152 14.35 10.69 9.16
N ALA A 153 15.28 11.41 9.80
CA ALA A 153 15.02 12.30 10.93
C ALA A 153 14.93 13.78 10.52
N ASP A 154 15.20 14.11 9.26
CA ASP A 154 15.16 15.46 8.72
C ASP A 154 13.83 15.70 7.98
N GLY A 155 13.06 16.71 8.42
CA GLY A 155 11.74 17.01 7.84
C GLY A 155 11.80 17.53 6.41
N GLY A 156 12.84 18.29 6.05
CA GLY A 156 13.06 18.78 4.69
C GLY A 156 13.44 17.65 3.74
N GLU A 157 14.30 16.74 4.17
CA GLU A 157 14.64 15.52 3.44
C GLU A 157 13.43 14.62 3.29
N LEU A 158 12.62 14.46 4.34
CA LEU A 158 11.39 13.68 4.29
C LEU A 158 10.43 14.22 3.22
N LEU A 159 10.18 15.53 3.21
CA LEU A 159 9.34 16.19 2.22
C LEU A 159 9.84 15.96 0.78
N TRP A 160 11.15 16.09 0.58
CA TRP A 160 11.77 15.88 -0.73
C TRP A 160 11.63 14.42 -1.18
N GLN A 161 11.98 13.48 -0.33
CA GLN A 161 11.92 12.05 -0.64
C GLN A 161 10.48 11.58 -0.92
N LEU A 162 9.49 12.03 -0.14
CA LEU A 162 8.09 11.66 -0.38
C LEU A 162 7.59 12.12 -1.76
N ARG A 163 8.07 13.26 -2.26
CA ARG A 163 7.79 13.71 -3.62
C ARG A 163 8.43 12.80 -4.67
N GLU A 164 9.66 12.36 -4.44
CA GLU A 164 10.36 11.39 -5.33
C GLU A 164 9.67 10.01 -5.33
N TYR A 165 9.08 9.59 -4.19
CA TYR A 165 8.25 8.39 -4.10
C TYR A 165 6.89 8.53 -4.81
N GLY A 166 6.58 9.72 -5.34
CA GLY A 166 5.34 9.99 -6.09
C GLY A 166 4.10 10.16 -5.22
N TYR A 167 4.26 10.58 -3.95
CA TYR A 167 3.14 10.96 -3.12
C TYR A 167 2.50 12.26 -3.58
N ASP A 168 1.17 12.37 -3.41
CA ASP A 168 0.42 13.53 -3.85
C ASP A 168 0.76 14.77 -3.01
N HIS A 169 1.41 15.73 -3.64
CA HIS A 169 1.62 17.05 -3.05
C HIS A 169 0.34 17.88 -3.20
N ILE A 170 -0.31 18.20 -2.06
CA ILE A 170 -1.51 19.04 -2.07
C ILE A 170 -1.06 20.48 -2.28
N GLN A 171 -1.41 21.03 -3.44
CA GLN A 171 -0.99 22.36 -3.87
C GLN A 171 -1.59 23.46 -2.98
N SER A 172 -0.78 24.41 -2.55
CA SER A 172 -1.23 25.59 -1.78
C SER A 172 -2.39 26.31 -2.47
N ASN A 173 -2.36 26.38 -3.81
CA ASN A 173 -3.45 26.96 -4.58
C ASN A 173 -4.80 26.27 -4.33
N SER A 174 -4.84 24.98 -4.09
CA SER A 174 -6.08 24.23 -3.81
C SER A 174 -6.71 24.71 -2.50
N ILE A 175 -5.88 24.94 -1.49
CA ILE A 175 -6.29 25.40 -0.16
C ILE A 175 -6.79 26.86 -0.26
N TYR A 176 -6.07 27.74 -0.97
CA TYR A 176 -6.48 29.12 -1.17
C TYR A 176 -7.74 29.27 -2.01
N HIS A 177 -7.89 28.50 -3.08
CA HIS A 177 -9.11 28.51 -3.91
C HIS A 177 -10.32 28.00 -3.14
N ALA A 178 -10.15 27.01 -2.27
CA ALA A 178 -11.19 26.53 -1.39
C ALA A 178 -11.54 27.54 -0.28
N GLY A 179 -10.60 28.43 0.09
CA GLY A 179 -10.73 29.32 1.23
C GLY A 179 -10.85 28.57 2.54
N SER A 180 -10.32 27.36 2.60
CA SER A 180 -10.49 26.44 3.74
C SER A 180 -9.54 25.24 3.65
N PHE A 181 -9.46 24.45 4.72
CA PHE A 181 -8.72 23.17 4.76
C PHE A 181 -9.49 21.96 4.17
N GLU A 182 -10.62 22.18 3.47
CA GLU A 182 -11.37 21.06 2.83
C GLU A 182 -10.53 20.10 1.98
N PRO A 183 -9.50 20.54 1.23
CA PRO A 183 -8.64 19.62 0.47
C PRO A 183 -7.80 18.68 1.34
N ILE A 184 -7.58 19.03 2.62
CA ILE A 184 -6.74 18.26 3.55
C ILE A 184 -7.58 17.16 4.19
N LYS A 185 -6.98 15.97 4.35
CA LYS A 185 -7.62 14.80 4.96
C LYS A 185 -6.86 14.30 6.18
N GLN A 186 -7.53 13.51 6.98
CA GLN A 186 -6.92 12.74 8.06
C GLN A 186 -5.81 11.85 7.47
N SER A 187 -4.72 11.69 8.21
CA SER A 187 -3.48 11.01 7.81
C SER A 187 -2.64 11.71 6.74
N ASP A 188 -3.05 12.87 6.20
CA ASP A 188 -2.12 13.71 5.43
C ASP A 188 -0.98 14.18 6.34
N LEU A 189 0.22 14.36 5.80
CA LEU A 189 1.34 14.95 6.50
C LEU A 189 1.37 16.46 6.27
N ILE A 190 1.58 17.22 7.33
CA ILE A 190 1.83 18.66 7.29
C ILE A 190 3.31 18.93 7.47
N PHE A 191 3.88 19.82 6.66
CA PHE A 191 5.27 20.27 6.73
C PHE A 191 5.30 21.78 6.94
N ILE A 192 5.86 22.21 8.06
CA ILE A 192 5.91 23.62 8.49
C ILE A 192 7.37 24.07 8.43
N PRO A 193 7.74 25.03 7.54
CA PRO A 193 9.10 25.56 7.49
C PRO A 193 9.49 26.23 8.81
N GLU A 194 10.77 26.12 9.16
CA GLU A 194 11.37 26.78 10.31
C GLU A 194 12.44 27.80 9.86
N ASP A 195 12.74 28.79 10.72
CA ASP A 195 13.59 29.92 10.37
C ASP A 195 15.02 29.55 9.97
N ASP A 196 15.57 28.44 10.48
CA ASP A 196 16.96 28.00 10.24
C ASP A 196 17.11 26.94 9.13
N CYS A 197 16.25 26.95 8.11
CA CYS A 197 16.20 25.97 7.03
C CYS A 197 15.72 24.57 7.45
N GLY A 198 15.17 24.42 8.66
CA GLY A 198 14.50 23.21 9.13
C GLY A 198 13.07 23.11 8.61
N CYS A 199 12.48 21.96 8.87
CA CYS A 199 11.08 21.71 8.56
C CYS A 199 10.48 20.76 9.60
N SER A 200 9.54 21.25 10.41
CA SER A 200 8.74 20.41 11.29
C SER A 200 7.70 19.64 10.50
N VAL A 201 7.43 18.40 10.90
CA VAL A 201 6.44 17.55 10.27
C VAL A 201 5.47 16.98 11.30
N GLY A 202 4.19 16.89 10.90
CA GLY A 202 3.14 16.31 11.72
C GLY A 202 2.16 15.47 10.90
N ILE A 203 1.32 14.69 11.60
CA ILE A 203 0.30 13.82 11.02
C ILE A 203 -1.07 14.41 11.33
N VAL A 204 -1.85 14.74 10.29
CA VAL A 204 -3.19 15.33 10.45
C VAL A 204 -4.15 14.31 11.05
N THR A 205 -4.78 14.68 12.18
CA THR A 205 -5.76 13.86 12.90
C THR A 205 -7.19 14.29 12.65
N GLU A 206 -7.41 15.58 12.40
CA GLU A 206 -8.73 16.12 12.05
C GLU A 206 -8.57 17.26 11.04
N SER A 207 -9.44 17.29 10.03
CA SER A 207 -9.54 18.39 9.08
C SER A 207 -10.97 18.90 9.01
N LYS A 208 -11.13 20.21 9.19
CA LYS A 208 -12.38 20.96 9.03
C LYS A 208 -12.11 22.20 8.19
N PRO A 209 -13.11 22.81 7.58
CA PRO A 209 -12.89 24.00 6.76
C PRO A 209 -12.07 25.11 7.44
N GLY A 210 -12.31 25.37 8.71
CA GLY A 210 -11.67 26.47 9.46
C GLY A 210 -10.44 26.09 10.26
N PHE A 211 -10.12 24.80 10.42
CA PHE A 211 -8.96 24.36 11.17
C PHE A 211 -8.53 22.94 10.81
N ILE A 212 -7.29 22.63 11.13
CA ILE A 212 -6.78 21.27 11.20
C ILE A 212 -6.21 20.99 12.58
N ARG A 213 -6.25 19.73 13.01
CA ARG A 213 -5.44 19.20 14.11
C ARG A 213 -4.43 18.23 13.56
N PHE A 214 -3.27 18.21 14.16
CA PHE A 214 -2.20 17.29 13.79
C PHE A 214 -1.36 16.94 15.02
N ILE A 215 -0.75 15.76 14.98
CA ILE A 215 0.17 15.30 16.02
C ILE A 215 1.59 15.40 15.46
N ALA A 216 2.48 16.02 16.21
CA ALA A 216 3.89 16.16 15.90
C ALA A 216 4.75 15.63 17.06
N GLY A 217 5.91 15.09 16.72
CA GLY A 217 6.98 14.79 17.66
C GLY A 217 7.82 16.02 17.94
N ASP A 218 8.64 15.93 18.98
CA ASP A 218 9.59 17.00 19.39
C ASP A 218 8.95 18.37 19.65
N THR A 219 7.73 18.36 20.15
CA THR A 219 7.02 19.56 20.55
C THR A 219 7.08 19.65 22.08
N ASP A 220 7.79 20.63 22.62
CA ASP A 220 8.09 20.70 24.07
C ASP A 220 8.65 19.34 24.60
N SER A 221 9.58 18.73 23.85
CA SER A 221 10.23 17.45 24.21
C SER A 221 9.27 16.24 24.32
N GLN A 222 8.15 16.27 23.62
CA GLN A 222 7.16 15.18 23.62
C GLN A 222 6.34 15.12 22.33
N VAL A 223 5.55 14.07 22.18
CA VAL A 223 4.51 13.99 21.15
C VAL A 223 3.30 14.82 21.61
N MET A 224 2.86 15.75 20.78
CA MET A 224 1.73 16.64 21.09
C MET A 224 0.73 16.76 19.96
N GLU A 225 -0.54 17.00 20.30
CA GLU A 225 -1.55 17.44 19.35
C GLU A 225 -1.55 18.98 19.27
N LEU A 226 -1.48 19.48 18.06
CA LEU A 226 -1.49 20.90 17.72
C LEU A 226 -2.72 21.24 16.89
N THR A 227 -3.15 22.51 16.93
CA THR A 227 -4.25 23.01 16.10
C THR A 227 -3.74 24.20 15.30
N MET A 228 -4.00 24.21 13.99
CA MET A 228 -3.77 25.34 13.09
C MET A 228 -5.10 25.88 12.59
N LEU A 229 -5.35 27.15 12.75
CA LEU A 229 -6.51 27.83 12.16
C LEU A 229 -6.22 28.18 10.70
N TYR A 230 -7.28 28.21 9.84
CA TYR A 230 -7.09 28.54 8.43
C TYR A 230 -6.48 29.94 8.24
N GLU A 231 -6.78 30.89 9.09
CA GLU A 231 -6.23 32.26 9.08
C GLU A 231 -4.73 32.33 9.43
N GLU A 232 -4.17 31.25 10.01
CA GLU A 232 -2.75 31.08 10.32
C GLU A 232 -1.99 30.34 9.21
N TYR A 233 -2.69 29.91 8.15
CA TYR A 233 -2.09 29.17 7.06
C TYR A 233 -1.22 30.06 6.18
N GLU A 234 0.03 29.66 6.01
CA GLU A 234 1.01 30.33 5.17
C GLU A 234 1.30 29.49 3.89
N PRO A 235 1.63 30.15 2.75
CA PRO A 235 1.76 29.47 1.44
C PRO A 235 2.93 28.48 1.34
N ASP A 236 3.92 28.59 2.20
CA ASP A 236 5.09 27.72 2.27
C ASP A 236 4.85 26.45 3.08
N ILE A 237 3.76 26.39 3.86
CA ILE A 237 3.31 25.16 4.51
C ILE A 237 2.87 24.18 3.43
N SER A 238 3.46 22.98 3.45
CA SER A 238 3.21 21.93 2.47
C SER A 238 2.41 20.79 3.08
N PHE A 239 1.59 20.14 2.27
CA PHE A 239 0.89 18.92 2.65
C PHE A 239 1.18 17.80 1.66
N ILE A 240 1.43 16.61 2.20
CA ILE A 240 1.60 15.40 1.40
C ILE A 240 0.48 14.43 1.78
N ARG A 241 -0.25 13.96 0.79
CA ARG A 241 -1.20 12.86 0.98
C ARG A 241 -0.46 11.56 0.97
N VAL A 242 -0.44 10.91 2.13
CA VAL A 242 0.13 9.57 2.24
C VAL A 242 -0.89 8.58 1.67
N LYS A 243 -0.44 7.73 0.75
CA LYS A 243 -1.24 6.61 0.28
C LYS A 243 -1.49 5.67 1.47
N THR A 244 -2.73 5.23 1.62
CA THR A 244 -3.08 4.28 2.69
C THR A 244 -2.52 2.89 2.38
N ILE A 245 -2.46 2.01 3.38
CA ILE A 245 -2.16 0.58 3.14
C ILE A 245 -3.12 -0.03 2.12
N GLU A 246 -4.38 0.41 2.10
CA GLU A 246 -5.39 0.04 1.12
C GLU A 246 -4.97 0.37 -0.30
N ASP A 247 -4.44 1.58 -0.52
CA ASP A 247 -3.94 2.00 -1.82
C ASP A 247 -2.70 1.20 -2.23
N TYR A 248 -1.84 0.83 -1.28
CA TYR A 248 -0.70 -0.06 -1.55
C TYR A 248 -1.12 -1.49 -1.84
N GLY A 249 -2.08 -2.04 -1.11
CA GLY A 249 -2.62 -3.37 -1.39
C GLY A 249 -3.18 -3.45 -2.80
N LEU A 250 -3.99 -2.47 -3.19
CA LEU A 250 -4.54 -2.37 -4.52
C LEU A 250 -3.45 -2.15 -5.59
N TYR A 251 -2.48 -1.27 -5.31
CA TYR A 251 -1.33 -1.05 -6.18
C TYR A 251 -0.52 -2.34 -6.34
N TYR A 252 -0.17 -3.03 -5.25
CA TYR A 252 0.59 -4.27 -5.29
C TYR A 252 -0.11 -5.35 -6.13
N LEU A 253 -1.42 -5.56 -5.90
CA LEU A 253 -2.23 -6.48 -6.71
C LEU A 253 -2.20 -6.10 -8.19
N THR A 254 -2.42 -4.82 -8.48
CA THR A 254 -2.48 -4.31 -9.85
C THR A 254 -1.15 -4.51 -10.56
N GLU A 255 -0.04 -4.12 -9.93
CA GLU A 255 1.30 -4.28 -10.49
C GLU A 255 1.67 -5.75 -10.68
N PHE A 256 1.33 -6.61 -9.72
CA PHE A 256 1.54 -8.06 -9.89
C PHE A 256 0.79 -8.59 -11.12
N LEU A 257 -0.50 -8.29 -11.24
CA LEU A 257 -1.33 -8.77 -12.34
C LEU A 257 -0.89 -8.20 -13.69
N LYS A 258 -0.48 -6.94 -13.75
CA LYS A 258 0.03 -6.31 -14.98
C LYS A 258 1.41 -6.84 -15.37
N ASN A 259 2.35 -6.86 -14.45
CA ASN A 259 3.75 -7.15 -14.76
C ASN A 259 4.02 -8.65 -14.87
N GLU A 260 3.40 -9.47 -14.01
CA GLU A 260 3.65 -10.91 -13.96
C GLU A 260 2.74 -11.72 -14.89
N LEU A 261 1.52 -11.25 -15.14
CA LEU A 261 0.55 -11.92 -16.02
C LEU A 261 0.34 -11.21 -17.36
N GLY A 262 0.88 -10.00 -17.55
CA GLY A 262 0.72 -9.22 -18.77
C GLY A 262 -0.70 -8.70 -18.99
N LEU A 263 -1.44 -8.38 -17.92
CA LEU A 263 -2.82 -7.94 -17.99
C LEU A 263 -2.91 -6.41 -18.13
N ASN A 264 -3.99 -5.93 -18.74
CA ASN A 264 -4.35 -4.51 -18.72
C ASN A 264 -5.20 -4.16 -17.48
N THR A 265 -5.58 -2.89 -17.33
CA THR A 265 -6.37 -2.43 -16.17
C THR A 265 -7.73 -3.12 -16.09
N ALA A 266 -8.40 -3.36 -17.22
CA ALA A 266 -9.70 -4.02 -17.26
C ALA A 266 -9.63 -5.48 -16.76
N ALA A 267 -8.64 -6.23 -17.25
CA ALA A 267 -8.44 -7.63 -16.82
C ALA A 267 -8.03 -7.71 -15.34
N ALA A 268 -7.11 -6.86 -14.90
CA ALA A 268 -6.71 -6.78 -13.50
C ALA A 268 -7.91 -6.46 -12.59
N SER A 269 -8.77 -5.51 -13.00
CA SER A 269 -9.98 -5.15 -12.26
C SER A 269 -10.95 -6.32 -12.12
N GLY A 270 -11.05 -7.16 -13.14
CA GLY A 270 -11.88 -8.36 -13.11
C GLY A 270 -11.42 -9.37 -12.07
N ILE A 271 -10.13 -9.64 -12.01
CA ILE A 271 -9.54 -10.53 -10.99
C ILE A 271 -9.69 -9.92 -9.59
N ILE A 272 -9.32 -8.66 -9.42
CA ILE A 272 -9.38 -7.95 -8.13
C ILE A 272 -10.80 -7.96 -7.56
N ALA A 273 -11.83 -7.77 -8.39
CA ALA A 273 -13.21 -7.86 -7.95
C ALA A 273 -13.56 -9.25 -7.39
N ASN A 274 -13.06 -10.31 -7.99
CA ASN A 274 -13.25 -11.67 -7.49
C ASN A 274 -12.54 -11.90 -6.16
N LEU A 275 -11.27 -11.54 -6.04
CA LEU A 275 -10.50 -11.68 -4.81
C LEU A 275 -11.14 -10.94 -3.63
N TRP A 276 -11.76 -9.78 -3.89
CA TRP A 276 -12.54 -9.05 -2.88
C TRP A 276 -13.71 -9.88 -2.35
N TYR A 277 -14.50 -10.46 -3.24
CA TYR A 277 -15.67 -11.26 -2.84
C TYR A 277 -15.30 -12.56 -2.15
N GLU A 278 -14.14 -13.15 -2.46
CA GLU A 278 -13.68 -14.40 -1.84
C GLU A 278 -13.16 -14.17 -0.41
N SER A 279 -12.33 -13.16 -0.22
CA SER A 279 -11.58 -13.04 1.04
C SER A 279 -11.46 -11.63 1.59
N SER A 280 -11.93 -10.60 0.86
CA SER A 280 -11.56 -9.20 1.10
C SER A 280 -10.03 -9.01 1.08
N PHE A 281 -9.34 -9.75 0.19
CA PHE A 281 -7.89 -9.80 0.02
C PHE A 281 -7.10 -10.39 1.20
N ASP A 282 -7.73 -11.01 2.17
CA ASP A 282 -7.05 -11.60 3.34
C ASP A 282 -6.41 -12.96 2.99
N PRO A 283 -5.07 -13.08 2.92
CA PRO A 283 -4.41 -14.35 2.64
C PRO A 283 -4.50 -15.33 3.80
N GLY A 284 -4.89 -14.88 4.99
CA GLY A 284 -5.17 -15.72 6.15
C GLY A 284 -6.62 -16.19 6.24
N ARG A 285 -7.50 -15.78 5.29
CA ARG A 285 -8.93 -16.09 5.34
C ARG A 285 -9.19 -17.60 5.35
N ILE A 286 -10.06 -18.04 6.25
CA ILE A 286 -10.57 -19.40 6.30
C ILE A 286 -12.08 -19.34 6.12
N GLY A 287 -12.60 -20.02 5.11
CA GLY A 287 -14.00 -20.11 4.74
C GLY A 287 -14.55 -21.52 4.80
N ASP A 288 -15.83 -21.68 4.45
CA ASP A 288 -16.54 -22.96 4.29
C ASP A 288 -16.34 -23.95 5.47
N GLY A 289 -16.39 -23.45 6.70
CA GLY A 289 -16.20 -24.28 7.88
C GLY A 289 -14.80 -24.85 8.05
N GLY A 290 -13.79 -24.28 7.36
CA GLY A 290 -12.39 -24.67 7.50
C GLY A 290 -11.80 -25.41 6.30
N THR A 291 -12.48 -25.39 5.16
CA THR A 291 -12.04 -26.12 3.95
C THR A 291 -11.61 -25.20 2.79
N SER A 292 -11.87 -23.89 2.88
CA SER A 292 -11.45 -22.88 1.90
C SER A 292 -10.46 -21.91 2.50
N PHE A 293 -9.39 -21.54 1.77
CA PHE A 293 -8.28 -20.77 2.32
C PHE A 293 -7.77 -19.69 1.36
N GLY A 294 -7.34 -18.57 1.96
CA GLY A 294 -6.59 -17.53 1.29
C GLY A 294 -7.39 -16.65 0.34
N ILE A 295 -6.67 -15.88 -0.52
CA ILE A 295 -7.25 -14.79 -1.30
C ILE A 295 -8.27 -15.26 -2.35
N CYS A 296 -8.12 -16.46 -2.90
CA CYS A 296 -9.07 -17.09 -3.84
C CYS A 296 -9.90 -18.19 -3.17
N GLN A 297 -9.88 -18.31 -1.85
CA GLN A 297 -10.59 -19.36 -1.12
C GLN A 297 -10.39 -20.76 -1.74
N TRP A 298 -9.12 -21.11 -2.01
CA TRP A 298 -8.76 -22.43 -2.52
C TRP A 298 -9.31 -23.53 -1.63
N HIS A 299 -10.05 -24.46 -2.23
CA HIS A 299 -10.78 -25.50 -1.51
C HIS A 299 -10.07 -26.85 -1.64
N ASP A 300 -10.04 -27.63 -0.54
CA ASP A 300 -9.56 -29.01 -0.47
C ASP A 300 -8.21 -29.23 -1.19
N GLU A 301 -8.20 -30.01 -2.26
CA GLU A 301 -6.99 -30.39 -2.99
C GLU A 301 -6.26 -29.19 -3.63
N ARG A 302 -6.96 -28.15 -4.05
CA ARG A 302 -6.31 -26.94 -4.59
C ARG A 302 -5.49 -26.21 -3.52
N TRP A 303 -5.95 -26.23 -2.26
CA TRP A 303 -5.16 -25.69 -1.14
C TRP A 303 -3.91 -26.54 -0.87
N GLU A 304 -4.01 -27.86 -0.95
CA GLU A 304 -2.84 -28.74 -0.81
C GLU A 304 -1.82 -28.48 -1.93
N TYR A 305 -2.27 -28.27 -3.18
CA TYR A 305 -1.39 -27.91 -4.30
C TYR A 305 -0.71 -26.55 -4.08
N LEU A 306 -1.40 -25.57 -3.51
CA LEU A 306 -0.79 -24.28 -3.15
C LEU A 306 0.32 -24.47 -2.12
N ILE A 307 0.09 -25.27 -1.08
CA ILE A 307 1.11 -25.57 -0.06
C ILE A 307 2.34 -26.23 -0.71
N ASP A 308 2.11 -27.23 -1.56
CA ASP A 308 3.19 -27.95 -2.23
C ASP A 308 3.97 -27.04 -3.19
N PHE A 309 3.27 -26.17 -3.92
CA PHE A 309 3.89 -25.15 -4.76
C PHE A 309 4.75 -24.21 -3.94
N CYS A 310 4.21 -23.64 -2.87
CA CYS A 310 4.93 -22.71 -2.00
C CYS A 310 6.16 -23.38 -1.37
N ASN A 311 6.03 -24.59 -0.85
CA ASN A 311 7.15 -25.35 -0.31
C ASN A 311 8.24 -25.61 -1.35
N THR A 312 7.85 -25.90 -2.60
CA THR A 312 8.79 -26.17 -3.70
C THR A 312 9.61 -24.93 -4.08
N TYR A 313 8.97 -23.77 -4.10
CA TYR A 313 9.60 -22.52 -4.54
C TYR A 313 10.07 -21.61 -3.40
N GLY A 314 9.88 -22.01 -2.15
CA GLY A 314 10.35 -21.27 -0.98
C GLY A 314 9.46 -20.09 -0.58
N TYR A 315 8.18 -20.11 -0.94
CA TYR A 315 7.21 -19.10 -0.52
C TYR A 315 6.47 -19.54 0.75
N ASP A 316 5.95 -18.55 1.49
CA ASP A 316 4.99 -18.80 2.57
C ASP A 316 3.58 -18.98 1.97
N PRO A 317 2.89 -20.13 2.16
CA PRO A 317 1.56 -20.35 1.61
C PRO A 317 0.47 -19.44 2.21
N ARG A 318 0.77 -18.75 3.32
CA ARG A 318 -0.13 -17.77 3.94
C ARG A 318 0.23 -16.32 3.62
N SER A 319 1.22 -16.09 2.79
CA SER A 319 1.57 -14.76 2.32
C SER A 319 0.82 -14.40 1.04
N ALA A 320 0.60 -13.10 0.84
CA ALA A 320 0.05 -12.57 -0.40
C ALA A 320 0.92 -12.96 -1.61
N GLU A 321 2.25 -12.89 -1.48
CA GLU A 321 3.17 -13.25 -2.55
C GLU A 321 3.03 -14.71 -2.94
N GLY A 322 3.10 -15.65 -2.00
CA GLY A 322 2.99 -17.08 -2.26
C GLY A 322 1.67 -17.42 -2.97
N GLN A 323 0.57 -16.83 -2.50
CA GLN A 323 -0.76 -17.05 -3.05
C GLN A 323 -0.94 -16.44 -4.45
N LEU A 324 -0.42 -15.23 -4.69
CA LEU A 324 -0.44 -14.64 -6.04
C LEU A 324 0.45 -15.38 -7.02
N ARG A 325 1.61 -15.88 -6.58
CA ARG A 325 2.47 -16.75 -7.40
C ARG A 325 1.78 -18.06 -7.78
N PHE A 326 1.03 -18.64 -6.85
CA PHE A 326 0.23 -19.84 -7.14
C PHE A 326 -0.95 -19.53 -8.07
N LEU A 327 -1.68 -18.42 -7.87
CA LEU A 327 -2.71 -17.95 -8.80
C LEU A 327 -2.16 -17.82 -10.23
N LYS A 328 -0.98 -17.20 -10.39
CA LYS A 328 -0.31 -17.12 -11.68
C LYS A 328 -0.04 -18.51 -12.25
N TYR A 329 0.49 -19.43 -11.43
CA TYR A 329 0.77 -20.79 -11.85
C TYR A 329 -0.51 -21.51 -12.35
N GLU A 330 -1.62 -21.44 -11.60
CA GLU A 330 -2.89 -22.04 -12.03
C GLU A 330 -3.39 -21.44 -13.34
N LEU A 331 -3.36 -20.11 -13.48
CA LEU A 331 -3.80 -19.44 -14.72
C LEU A 331 -2.95 -19.85 -15.93
N GLU A 332 -1.66 -20.05 -15.75
CA GLU A 332 -0.74 -20.43 -16.83
C GLU A 332 -0.80 -21.93 -17.19
N THR A 333 -1.12 -22.80 -16.22
CA THR A 333 -1.08 -24.26 -16.43
C THR A 333 -2.46 -24.88 -16.59
N GLU A 334 -3.45 -24.42 -15.82
CA GLU A 334 -4.78 -25.03 -15.78
C GLU A 334 -5.83 -24.20 -16.54
N TYR A 335 -5.76 -22.86 -16.48
CA TYR A 335 -6.77 -21.96 -17.03
C TYR A 335 -6.26 -21.11 -18.21
N GLY A 336 -5.51 -21.75 -19.12
CA GLY A 336 -4.87 -21.05 -20.24
C GLY A 336 -5.84 -20.33 -21.19
N GLU A 337 -7.06 -20.84 -21.41
CA GLU A 337 -8.08 -20.22 -22.25
C GLU A 337 -8.61 -18.94 -21.57
N LEU A 338 -8.89 -18.98 -20.27
CA LEU A 338 -9.26 -17.81 -19.47
C LEU A 338 -8.14 -16.77 -19.49
N LEU A 339 -6.89 -17.17 -19.26
CA LEU A 339 -5.75 -16.26 -19.26
C LEU A 339 -5.57 -15.59 -20.64
N ASN A 340 -5.75 -16.34 -21.74
CA ASN A 340 -5.68 -15.76 -23.09
C ASN A 340 -6.79 -14.73 -23.32
N ARG A 341 -8.00 -14.97 -22.82
CA ARG A 341 -9.10 -14.00 -22.84
C ARG A 341 -8.71 -12.73 -22.08
N LEU A 342 -8.22 -12.86 -20.83
CA LEU A 342 -7.79 -11.75 -19.99
C LEU A 342 -6.68 -10.92 -20.65
N ARG A 343 -5.72 -11.56 -21.34
CA ARG A 343 -4.62 -10.88 -22.02
C ARG A 343 -5.05 -10.18 -23.32
N SER A 344 -6.11 -10.64 -23.96
CA SER A 344 -6.55 -10.13 -25.28
C SER A 344 -7.66 -9.09 -25.22
N CYS A 345 -8.23 -8.81 -24.05
CA CYS A 345 -9.33 -7.87 -23.91
C CYS A 345 -8.88 -6.41 -24.12
N SER A 346 -9.81 -5.55 -24.54
CA SER A 346 -9.60 -4.11 -24.58
C SER A 346 -9.55 -3.53 -23.15
N ASP A 347 -8.78 -2.45 -22.97
CA ASP A 347 -8.71 -1.77 -21.66
C ASP A 347 -9.87 -0.79 -21.49
N THR A 348 -11.06 -1.32 -21.25
CA THR A 348 -12.30 -0.55 -21.04
C THR A 348 -13.02 -0.99 -19.79
N LYS A 349 -13.87 -0.09 -19.29
CA LYS A 349 -14.69 -0.34 -18.11
C LYS A 349 -15.67 -1.50 -18.32
N GLU A 350 -16.20 -1.64 -19.53
CA GLU A 350 -17.09 -2.75 -19.92
C GLU A 350 -16.34 -4.08 -19.89
N GLU A 351 -15.09 -4.12 -20.38
CA GLU A 351 -14.26 -5.32 -20.31
C GLU A 351 -13.91 -5.71 -18.87
N ALA A 352 -13.80 -4.75 -17.94
CA ALA A 352 -13.62 -5.09 -16.53
C ALA A 352 -14.81 -5.91 -16.00
N TYR A 353 -16.05 -5.56 -16.38
CA TYR A 353 -17.23 -6.36 -16.08
C TYR A 353 -17.13 -7.79 -16.64
N TYR A 354 -16.85 -7.90 -17.94
CA TYR A 354 -16.80 -9.22 -18.60
C TYR A 354 -15.69 -10.09 -18.05
N ASN A 355 -14.52 -9.52 -17.78
CA ASN A 355 -13.40 -10.28 -17.20
C ASN A 355 -13.70 -10.76 -15.78
N ALA A 356 -14.38 -9.96 -14.95
CA ALA A 356 -14.81 -10.40 -13.62
C ALA A 356 -15.85 -11.52 -13.71
N PHE A 357 -16.80 -11.41 -14.64
CA PHE A 357 -17.82 -12.41 -14.86
C PHE A 357 -17.21 -13.76 -15.25
N TYR A 358 -16.34 -13.77 -16.28
CA TYR A 358 -15.73 -15.00 -16.76
C TYR A 358 -14.72 -15.58 -15.78
N PHE A 359 -13.98 -14.77 -15.06
CA PHE A 359 -13.09 -15.25 -14.00
C PHE A 359 -13.90 -15.94 -12.89
N CYS A 360 -15.01 -15.35 -12.46
CA CYS A 360 -15.91 -15.97 -11.50
C CYS A 360 -16.49 -17.30 -12.01
N ALA A 361 -16.94 -17.33 -13.26
CA ALA A 361 -17.59 -18.50 -13.81
C ALA A 361 -16.64 -19.67 -14.05
N ASP A 362 -15.42 -19.42 -14.52
CA ASP A 362 -14.46 -20.44 -14.91
C ASP A 362 -13.49 -20.81 -13.77
N PHE A 363 -12.89 -19.80 -13.12
CA PHE A 363 -11.85 -20.03 -12.09
C PHE A 363 -12.45 -20.32 -10.72
N GLU A 364 -13.43 -19.51 -10.25
CA GLU A 364 -14.02 -19.65 -8.91
C GLU A 364 -15.17 -20.65 -8.87
N ASN A 365 -15.95 -20.73 -9.93
CA ASN A 365 -17.07 -21.64 -10.11
C ASN A 365 -17.98 -21.82 -8.88
N PRO A 366 -18.51 -20.72 -8.30
CA PRO A 366 -19.27 -20.80 -7.06
C PRO A 366 -20.70 -21.31 -7.27
N ALA A 367 -21.32 -21.82 -6.22
CA ALA A 367 -22.78 -22.02 -6.23
C ALA A 367 -23.50 -20.70 -6.57
N GLU A 368 -24.63 -20.76 -7.30
CA GLU A 368 -25.33 -19.60 -7.88
C GLU A 368 -24.43 -18.76 -8.82
N MET A 369 -23.65 -19.43 -9.62
CA MET A 369 -22.57 -18.87 -10.45
C MET A 369 -23.01 -17.63 -11.23
N GLU A 370 -24.11 -17.68 -12.00
CA GLU A 370 -24.57 -16.57 -12.84
C GLU A 370 -24.82 -15.28 -12.03
N LYS A 371 -25.50 -15.40 -10.88
CA LYS A 371 -25.75 -14.25 -10.00
C LYS A 371 -24.46 -13.68 -9.44
N LYS A 372 -23.58 -14.53 -8.87
CA LYS A 372 -22.32 -14.10 -8.27
C LYS A 372 -21.38 -13.51 -9.32
N ALA A 373 -21.31 -14.09 -10.51
CA ALA A 373 -20.49 -13.58 -11.60
C ALA A 373 -20.98 -12.19 -12.05
N ASN A 374 -22.32 -11.99 -12.13
CA ASN A 374 -22.90 -10.69 -12.43
C ASN A 374 -22.64 -9.64 -11.35
N ASP A 375 -22.73 -10.01 -10.06
CA ASP A 375 -22.42 -9.11 -8.94
C ASP A 375 -20.96 -8.66 -8.97
N ARG A 376 -20.01 -9.59 -9.19
CA ARG A 376 -18.59 -9.29 -9.32
C ARG A 376 -18.27 -8.45 -10.56
N GLY A 377 -18.93 -8.74 -11.67
CA GLY A 377 -18.85 -7.93 -12.89
C GLY A 377 -19.27 -6.48 -12.64
N ASN A 378 -20.42 -6.27 -12.02
CA ASN A 378 -20.91 -4.94 -11.68
C ASN A 378 -20.00 -4.21 -10.68
N PHE A 379 -19.40 -4.93 -9.75
CA PHE A 379 -18.42 -4.36 -8.83
C PHE A 379 -17.12 -3.93 -9.55
N ALA A 380 -16.60 -4.76 -10.44
CA ALA A 380 -15.44 -4.39 -11.28
C ALA A 380 -15.73 -3.14 -12.10
N TYR A 381 -16.91 -3.09 -12.73
CA TYR A 381 -17.37 -1.95 -13.54
C TYR A 381 -17.56 -0.67 -12.72
N ASN A 382 -18.31 -0.71 -11.61
CA ASN A 382 -18.71 0.49 -10.89
C ASN A 382 -17.65 1.02 -9.90
N SER A 383 -16.73 0.18 -9.43
CA SER A 383 -15.84 0.51 -8.30
C SER A 383 -14.36 0.30 -8.62
N VAL A 384 -13.97 -0.88 -9.13
CA VAL A 384 -12.55 -1.26 -9.18
C VAL A 384 -11.82 -0.58 -10.33
N TYR A 385 -12.38 -0.61 -11.54
CA TYR A 385 -11.69 -0.11 -12.74
C TYR A 385 -11.26 1.36 -12.63
N GLU A 386 -12.18 2.24 -12.24
CA GLU A 386 -11.86 3.67 -12.11
C GLU A 386 -10.89 3.94 -10.96
N ARG A 387 -10.97 3.17 -9.86
CA ARG A 387 -10.05 3.32 -8.74
C ARG A 387 -8.62 2.93 -9.14
N ILE A 388 -8.44 1.82 -9.86
CA ILE A 388 -7.11 1.43 -10.38
C ILE A 388 -6.59 2.45 -11.38
N ARG A 389 -7.43 2.86 -12.34
CA ARG A 389 -7.06 3.80 -13.39
C ARG A 389 -6.63 5.17 -12.84
N ASN A 390 -7.23 5.62 -11.75
CA ASN A 390 -6.92 6.92 -11.13
C ASN A 390 -5.71 6.84 -10.18
N ASN A 391 -5.28 5.63 -9.79
CA ASN A 391 -4.11 5.40 -8.93
C ASN A 391 -2.87 4.90 -9.71
N ALA A 392 -2.99 4.70 -11.02
CA ALA A 392 -1.91 4.34 -11.93
C ALA A 392 -1.33 5.60 -12.57
#